data_898adf844c2b8467befb5c9f58680b5a
#
_entry.id   898adf844c2b8467befb5c9f58680b5a
#
_cell.length_a   1.000
_cell.length_b   1.000
_cell.length_c   1.000
_cell.angle_alpha   90.00
_cell.angle_beta   90.00
_cell.angle_gamma   90.00
#
_symmetry.space_group_name_H-M   'P 1'
#
loop_
_entity.id
_entity.type
_entity.pdbx_description
1 polymer ?
#
loop_
_entity_poly.entity_id
_entity_poly.type
_entity_poly.pdbx_seq_one_letter_code
_entity_poly.pdbx_strand_id
1 'polypeptide(L)'
;MLKASVTDRLSFLIIGLFYLATMLIGYYFMSNEGENRKINEKNQKMLIHLVLIQFKEDTSIEDLQKITDGAYSLQAINGVEDLNYGENVSPEGLGKGYSHSLTMKFAKARDRDSIYLPHPIHKKFVKLFVPHTESVLVYDFWE
;
A
#
# COMPACT_ATOMS: atom_id res chain seq x y z
N MET A 1 -51.87 15.43 39.29
CA MET A 1 -50.52 15.65 38.83
C MET A 1 -49.56 15.54 40.03
N LEU A 2 -48.79 14.43 40.07
CA LEU A 2 -47.76 14.25 41.12
C LEU A 2 -46.59 15.21 40.83
N LYS A 3 -46.31 16.16 41.72
CA LYS A 3 -45.15 17.03 41.65
C LYS A 3 -43.95 16.21 42.07
N ALA A 4 -42.97 15.97 41.13
CA ALA A 4 -41.69 15.33 41.43
C ALA A 4 -41.00 16.07 42.60
N SER A 5 -40.52 15.34 43.60
CA SER A 5 -39.82 15.87 44.75
C SER A 5 -38.48 16.50 44.33
N VAL A 6 -37.94 17.41 45.11
CA VAL A 6 -36.62 18.04 44.85
C VAL A 6 -35.53 16.98 44.79
N THR A 7 -35.62 15.92 45.57
CA THR A 7 -34.73 14.78 45.54
C THR A 7 -34.78 13.99 44.23
N ASP A 8 -35.96 13.82 43.64
CA ASP A 8 -36.11 13.12 42.35
C ASP A 8 -35.45 13.92 41.21
N ARG A 9 -35.62 15.26 41.22
CA ARG A 9 -34.99 16.14 40.22
C ARG A 9 -33.48 16.14 40.32
N LEU A 10 -32.92 16.10 41.54
CA LEU A 10 -31.49 16.06 41.79
C LEU A 10 -30.91 14.68 41.31
N SER A 11 -31.62 13.59 41.59
CA SER A 11 -31.22 12.25 41.14
C SER A 11 -31.18 12.16 39.60
N PHE A 12 -32.16 12.69 38.90
CA PHE A 12 -32.17 12.73 37.43
C PHE A 12 -31.02 13.57 36.87
N LEU A 13 -30.68 14.71 37.51
CA LEU A 13 -29.53 15.53 37.10
C LEU A 13 -28.20 14.77 37.28
N ILE A 14 -27.99 14.08 38.39
CA ILE A 14 -26.78 13.32 38.67
C ILE A 14 -26.64 12.16 37.65
N ILE A 15 -27.71 11.43 37.37
CA ILE A 15 -27.73 10.35 36.37
C ILE A 15 -27.40 10.92 34.98
N GLY A 16 -28.01 12.05 34.60
CA GLY A 16 -27.76 12.69 33.31
C GLY A 16 -26.30 13.14 33.15
N LEU A 17 -25.71 13.73 34.20
CA LEU A 17 -24.29 14.13 34.22
C LEU A 17 -23.36 12.91 34.13
N PHE A 18 -23.69 11.81 34.80
CA PHE A 18 -22.92 10.57 34.69
C PHE A 18 -22.91 10.00 33.26
N TYR A 19 -24.06 9.94 32.61
CA TYR A 19 -24.14 9.49 31.20
C TYR A 19 -23.39 10.43 30.26
N LEU A 20 -23.50 11.75 30.47
CA LEU A 20 -22.75 12.73 29.67
C LEU A 20 -21.23 12.53 29.83
N ALA A 21 -20.77 12.38 31.05
CA ALA A 21 -19.35 12.13 31.35
C ALA A 21 -18.84 10.83 30.72
N THR A 22 -19.59 9.75 30.80
CA THR A 22 -19.21 8.47 30.14
C THR A 22 -19.19 8.56 28.63
N MET A 23 -20.12 9.29 28.01
CA MET A 23 -20.10 9.58 26.56
C MET A 23 -18.88 10.41 26.15
N LEU A 24 -18.54 11.45 26.90
CA LEU A 24 -17.36 12.29 26.62
C LEU A 24 -16.06 11.51 26.76
N ILE A 25 -15.95 10.66 27.79
CA ILE A 25 -14.79 9.78 27.97
C ILE A 25 -14.69 8.79 26.80
N GLY A 26 -15.79 8.16 26.42
CA GLY A 26 -15.82 7.23 25.29
C GLY A 26 -15.42 7.90 23.97
N TYR A 27 -15.92 9.10 23.71
CA TYR A 27 -15.55 9.90 22.54
C TYR A 27 -14.05 10.24 22.54
N TYR A 28 -13.51 10.66 23.69
CA TYR A 28 -12.09 10.98 23.85
C TYR A 28 -11.19 9.77 23.55
N PHE A 29 -11.53 8.58 24.08
CA PHE A 29 -10.77 7.37 23.77
C PHE A 29 -10.85 6.98 22.30
N MET A 30 -12.03 7.02 21.70
CA MET A 30 -12.20 6.70 20.26
C MET A 30 -11.44 7.69 19.36
N SER A 31 -11.42 8.98 19.66
CA SER A 31 -10.68 9.97 18.88
C SER A 31 -9.17 9.79 18.98
N ASN A 32 -8.65 9.50 20.18
CA ASN A 32 -7.23 9.23 20.39
C ASN A 32 -6.75 7.94 19.71
N GLU A 33 -7.56 6.88 19.71
CA GLU A 33 -7.19 5.64 18.99
C GLU A 33 -7.10 5.86 17.48
N GLY A 34 -7.99 6.67 16.91
CA GLY A 34 -7.97 7.02 15.49
C GLY A 34 -6.72 7.83 15.10
N GLU A 35 -6.28 8.74 15.94
CA GLU A 35 -5.09 9.55 15.72
C GLU A 35 -3.80 8.74 15.87
N ASN A 36 -3.72 7.89 16.88
CA ASN A 36 -2.59 6.99 17.10
C ASN A 36 -2.44 5.94 15.97
N ARG A 37 -3.55 5.44 15.41
CA ARG A 37 -3.53 4.56 14.24
C ARG A 37 -2.93 5.27 13.03
N LYS A 38 -3.39 6.47 12.71
CA LYS A 38 -2.87 7.27 11.58
C LYS A 38 -1.39 7.59 11.72
N ILE A 39 -0.92 7.87 12.93
CA ILE A 39 0.50 8.14 13.21
C ILE A 39 1.33 6.86 13.04
N ASN A 40 0.83 5.71 13.49
CA ASN A 40 1.52 4.42 13.33
C ASN A 40 1.56 3.97 11.86
N GLU A 41 0.48 4.15 11.10
CA GLU A 41 0.44 3.86 9.67
C GLU A 41 1.43 4.75 8.89
N LYS A 42 1.53 6.03 9.26
CA LYS A 42 2.46 6.98 8.61
C LYS A 42 3.94 6.70 8.92
N ASN A 43 4.25 6.03 10.03
CA ASN A 43 5.62 5.70 10.45
C ASN A 43 6.00 4.24 10.14
N GLN A 44 5.11 3.48 9.54
CA GLN A 44 5.44 2.09 9.17
C GLN A 44 6.38 2.09 7.98
N LYS A 45 7.57 1.53 8.14
CA LYS A 45 8.50 1.31 7.04
C LYS A 45 7.88 0.36 6.03
N MET A 46 7.97 0.74 4.75
CA MET A 46 7.50 -0.06 3.64
C MET A 46 8.68 -0.75 2.95
N LEU A 47 8.50 -1.99 2.54
CA LEU A 47 9.44 -2.68 1.68
C LEU A 47 9.23 -2.23 0.24
N ILE A 48 10.22 -1.56 -0.33
CA ILE A 48 10.23 -1.19 -1.73
C ILE A 48 10.82 -2.34 -2.55
N HIS A 49 10.08 -2.81 -3.54
CA HIS A 49 10.53 -3.76 -4.54
C HIS A 49 10.76 -3.01 -5.86
N LEU A 50 12.02 -2.85 -6.23
CA LEU A 50 12.45 -2.18 -7.45
C LEU A 50 12.98 -3.22 -8.43
N VAL A 51 12.45 -3.21 -9.64
CA VAL A 51 12.94 -4.02 -10.77
C VAL A 51 13.36 -3.08 -11.89
N LEU A 52 14.62 -3.12 -12.28
CA LEU A 52 15.11 -2.43 -13.46
C LEU A 52 15.20 -3.43 -14.62
N ILE A 53 14.72 -3.03 -15.79
CA ILE A 53 14.59 -3.90 -16.95
C ILE A 53 15.32 -3.28 -18.13
N GLN A 54 16.24 -4.05 -18.71
CA GLN A 54 16.82 -3.79 -20.01
C GLN A 54 16.14 -4.72 -21.02
N PHE A 55 15.35 -4.15 -21.92
CA PHE A 55 14.76 -4.93 -23.01
C PHE A 55 15.76 -5.14 -24.14
N LYS A 56 15.56 -6.22 -24.91
CA LYS A 56 16.28 -6.48 -26.14
C LYS A 56 15.89 -5.43 -27.19
N GLU A 57 16.83 -5.09 -28.05
CA GLU A 57 16.63 -4.07 -29.12
C GLU A 57 15.54 -4.47 -30.13
N ASP A 58 15.32 -5.75 -30.33
CA ASP A 58 14.31 -6.32 -31.23
C ASP A 58 12.92 -6.46 -30.60
N THR A 59 12.72 -6.03 -29.34
CA THR A 59 11.42 -6.09 -28.69
C THR A 59 10.43 -5.15 -29.38
N SER A 60 9.34 -5.71 -29.91
CA SER A 60 8.34 -4.94 -30.63
C SER A 60 7.56 -4.00 -29.72
N ILE A 61 7.05 -2.90 -30.27
CA ILE A 61 6.16 -1.96 -29.54
C ILE A 61 4.90 -2.67 -29.03
N GLU A 62 4.39 -3.64 -29.80
CA GLU A 62 3.22 -4.43 -29.40
C GLU A 62 3.53 -5.30 -28.18
N ASP A 63 4.73 -5.91 -28.10
CA ASP A 63 5.13 -6.69 -26.95
C ASP A 63 5.41 -5.82 -25.73
N LEU A 64 6.03 -4.65 -25.90
CA LEU A 64 6.18 -3.67 -24.84
C LEU A 64 4.82 -3.23 -24.26
N GLN A 65 3.80 -3.04 -25.11
CA GLN A 65 2.46 -2.71 -24.64
C GLN A 65 1.83 -3.85 -23.84
N LYS A 66 1.96 -5.11 -24.31
CA LYS A 66 1.49 -6.30 -23.56
C LYS A 66 2.19 -6.42 -22.20
N ILE A 67 3.51 -6.13 -22.16
CA ILE A 67 4.30 -6.15 -20.94
C ILE A 67 3.84 -5.05 -19.99
N THR A 68 3.57 -3.85 -20.51
CA THR A 68 3.01 -2.74 -19.72
C THR A 68 1.68 -3.12 -19.08
N ASP A 69 0.75 -3.68 -19.85
CA ASP A 69 -0.55 -4.15 -19.33
C ASP A 69 -0.37 -5.27 -18.30
N GLY A 70 0.58 -6.17 -18.54
CA GLY A 70 0.96 -7.23 -17.63
C GLY A 70 1.54 -6.70 -16.31
N ALA A 71 2.39 -5.66 -16.38
CA ALA A 71 2.95 -5.00 -15.19
C ALA A 71 1.85 -4.38 -14.34
N TYR A 72 0.94 -3.63 -14.92
CA TYR A 72 -0.19 -3.04 -14.18
C TYR A 72 -1.18 -4.08 -13.65
N SER A 73 -1.26 -5.27 -14.24
CA SER A 73 -2.10 -6.36 -13.70
C SER A 73 -1.63 -6.86 -12.32
N LEU A 74 -0.36 -6.64 -11.97
CA LEU A 74 0.21 -7.00 -10.67
C LEU A 74 -0.44 -6.25 -9.51
N GLN A 75 -1.03 -5.09 -9.76
CA GLN A 75 -1.76 -4.30 -8.75
C GLN A 75 -2.98 -5.04 -8.18
N ALA A 76 -3.50 -6.05 -8.88
CA ALA A 76 -4.59 -6.89 -8.39
C ALA A 76 -4.15 -7.92 -7.33
N ILE A 77 -2.86 -8.06 -7.08
CA ILE A 77 -2.33 -8.97 -6.06
C ILE A 77 -2.44 -8.31 -4.70
N ASN A 78 -3.08 -9.02 -3.77
CA ASN A 78 -3.23 -8.52 -2.40
C ASN A 78 -1.86 -8.24 -1.75
N GLY A 79 -1.72 -7.08 -1.11
CA GLY A 79 -0.48 -6.61 -0.50
C GLY A 79 0.46 -5.83 -1.43
N VAL A 80 0.15 -5.73 -2.72
CA VAL A 80 0.85 -4.81 -3.64
C VAL A 80 0.28 -3.40 -3.48
N GLU A 81 1.14 -2.46 -3.17
CA GLU A 81 0.81 -1.04 -3.00
C GLU A 81 1.72 -0.18 -3.87
N ASP A 82 1.26 1.01 -4.27
CA ASP A 82 2.02 2.03 -5.02
C ASP A 82 2.79 1.47 -6.23
N LEU A 83 2.15 0.59 -7.01
CA LEU A 83 2.77 0.04 -8.20
C LEU A 83 2.94 1.12 -9.27
N ASN A 84 4.17 1.24 -9.79
CA ASN A 84 4.52 2.10 -10.90
C ASN A 84 5.37 1.34 -11.92
N TYR A 85 5.13 1.60 -13.20
CA TYR A 85 5.90 1.06 -14.30
C TYR A 85 6.14 2.18 -15.34
N GLY A 86 7.35 2.29 -15.85
CA GLY A 86 7.65 3.34 -16.82
C GLY A 86 9.05 3.26 -17.41
N GLU A 87 9.24 4.07 -18.46
CA GLU A 87 10.51 4.23 -19.15
C GLU A 87 11.49 5.09 -18.35
N ASN A 88 12.77 4.86 -18.57
CA ASN A 88 13.85 5.69 -18.07
C ASN A 88 13.94 6.97 -18.90
N VAL A 89 13.60 8.10 -18.30
CA VAL A 89 13.68 9.44 -18.91
C VAL A 89 14.83 10.28 -18.38
N SER A 90 15.79 9.66 -17.68
CA SER A 90 16.94 10.38 -17.11
C SER A 90 17.85 10.92 -18.20
N PRO A 91 18.17 12.24 -18.19
CA PRO A 91 19.10 12.84 -19.14
C PRO A 91 20.59 12.60 -18.78
N GLU A 92 20.89 11.97 -17.65
CA GLU A 92 22.25 11.82 -17.14
C GLU A 92 23.10 10.78 -17.89
N GLY A 93 22.50 9.92 -18.70
CA GLY A 93 23.20 8.88 -19.45
C GLY A 93 23.82 7.77 -18.61
N LEU A 94 23.38 7.63 -17.34
CA LEU A 94 23.89 6.66 -16.37
C LEU A 94 23.03 5.40 -16.20
N GLY A 95 22.05 5.20 -17.09
CA GLY A 95 21.06 4.12 -17.00
C GLY A 95 21.59 2.71 -17.23
N LYS A 96 22.87 2.55 -17.67
CA LYS A 96 23.52 1.23 -17.87
C LYS A 96 22.74 0.26 -18.78
N GLY A 97 21.95 0.79 -19.71
CA GLY A 97 21.08 0.01 -20.61
C GLY A 97 19.68 -0.28 -20.04
N TYR A 98 19.43 -0.04 -18.74
CA TYR A 98 18.10 -0.22 -18.17
C TYR A 98 17.15 0.86 -18.71
N SER A 99 16.20 0.41 -19.50
CA SER A 99 15.24 1.28 -20.22
C SER A 99 13.92 1.44 -19.48
N HIS A 100 13.57 0.53 -18.56
CA HIS A 100 12.31 0.56 -17.83
C HIS A 100 12.52 0.22 -16.36
N SER A 101 11.57 0.65 -15.53
CA SER A 101 11.49 0.30 -14.13
C SER A 101 10.08 -0.15 -13.75
N LEU A 102 10.02 -1.11 -12.81
CA LEU A 102 8.81 -1.51 -12.10
C LEU A 102 9.09 -1.32 -10.62
N THR A 103 8.24 -0.58 -9.92
CA THR A 103 8.32 -0.40 -8.48
C THR A 103 7.01 -0.74 -7.83
N MET A 104 7.07 -1.27 -6.62
CA MET A 104 5.89 -1.48 -5.77
C MET A 104 6.31 -1.52 -4.31
N LYS A 105 5.34 -1.36 -3.41
CA LYS A 105 5.54 -1.38 -1.97
C LYS A 105 4.80 -2.55 -1.33
N PHE A 106 5.35 -3.02 -0.21
CA PHE A 106 4.72 -4.02 0.64
C PHE A 106 4.81 -3.58 2.10
N ALA A 107 3.70 -3.68 2.83
CA ALA A 107 3.69 -3.38 4.26
C ALA A 107 4.58 -4.34 5.07
N LYS A 108 4.77 -5.56 4.57
CA LYS A 108 5.59 -6.62 5.21
C LYS A 108 6.34 -7.42 4.16
N ALA A 109 7.56 -7.86 4.47
CA ALA A 109 8.32 -8.78 3.61
C ALA A 109 7.55 -10.07 3.29
N ARG A 110 6.74 -10.56 4.24
CA ARG A 110 5.87 -11.73 4.03
C ARG A 110 4.89 -11.55 2.87
N ASP A 111 4.38 -10.35 2.64
CA ASP A 111 3.41 -10.07 1.57
C ASP A 111 4.09 -10.25 0.21
N ARG A 112 5.35 -9.80 0.07
CA ARG A 112 6.18 -10.10 -1.09
C ARG A 112 6.47 -11.61 -1.21
N ASP A 113 6.98 -12.24 -0.16
CA ASP A 113 7.54 -13.59 -0.22
C ASP A 113 6.48 -14.67 -0.35
N SER A 114 5.36 -14.54 0.39
CA SER A 114 4.35 -15.59 0.53
C SER A 114 3.07 -15.32 -0.28
N ILE A 115 2.85 -14.08 -0.75
CA ILE A 115 1.65 -13.73 -1.53
C ILE A 115 2.04 -13.35 -2.94
N TYR A 116 2.89 -12.33 -3.12
CA TYR A 116 3.23 -11.78 -4.44
C TYR A 116 4.06 -12.76 -5.29
N LEU A 117 5.22 -13.21 -4.82
CA LEU A 117 6.13 -14.06 -5.61
C LEU A 117 5.48 -15.38 -6.09
N PRO A 118 4.71 -16.13 -5.27
CA PRO A 118 4.06 -17.35 -5.73
C PRO A 118 2.77 -17.11 -6.53
N HIS A 119 2.28 -15.85 -6.63
CA HIS A 119 0.97 -15.54 -7.21
C HIS A 119 0.89 -15.87 -8.70
N PRO A 120 -0.22 -16.45 -9.20
CA PRO A 120 -0.36 -16.77 -10.62
C PRO A 120 -0.20 -15.56 -11.56
N ILE A 121 -0.69 -14.38 -11.18
CA ILE A 121 -0.54 -13.14 -11.96
C ILE A 121 0.95 -12.77 -12.08
N HIS A 122 1.72 -12.82 -10.97
CA HIS A 122 3.17 -12.57 -11.01
C HIS A 122 3.88 -13.57 -11.91
N LYS A 123 3.61 -14.87 -11.75
CA LYS A 123 4.20 -15.90 -12.61
C LYS A 123 3.87 -15.72 -14.09
N LYS A 124 2.64 -15.28 -14.40
CA LYS A 124 2.23 -14.96 -15.77
C LYS A 124 3.01 -13.77 -16.32
N PHE A 125 3.16 -12.72 -15.52
CA PHE A 125 3.94 -11.54 -15.90
C PHE A 125 5.41 -11.88 -16.14
N VAL A 126 6.05 -12.65 -15.25
CA VAL A 126 7.44 -13.10 -15.42
C VAL A 126 7.61 -13.88 -16.74
N LYS A 127 6.72 -14.81 -17.06
CA LYS A 127 6.74 -15.55 -18.33
C LYS A 127 6.53 -14.66 -19.54
N LEU A 128 5.82 -13.55 -19.40
CA LEU A 128 5.57 -12.62 -20.47
C LEU A 128 6.80 -11.75 -20.78
N PHE A 129 7.43 -11.15 -19.77
CA PHE A 129 8.47 -10.14 -20.01
C PHE A 129 9.89 -10.70 -20.12
N VAL A 130 10.23 -11.75 -19.35
CA VAL A 130 11.60 -12.31 -19.32
C VAL A 130 12.14 -12.70 -20.70
N PRO A 131 11.38 -13.31 -21.62
CA PRO A 131 11.89 -13.64 -22.96
C PRO A 131 12.35 -12.42 -23.77
N HIS A 132 11.81 -11.23 -23.47
CA HIS A 132 12.13 -9.96 -24.14
C HIS A 132 13.24 -9.16 -23.45
N THR A 133 13.83 -9.67 -22.36
CA THR A 133 14.83 -8.93 -21.60
C THR A 133 16.25 -9.40 -21.91
N GLU A 134 17.17 -8.43 -21.99
CA GLU A 134 18.62 -8.63 -21.99
C GLU A 134 19.13 -8.80 -20.56
N SER A 135 18.63 -7.94 -19.66
CA SER A 135 19.04 -7.93 -18.24
C SER A 135 17.89 -7.47 -17.35
N VAL A 136 17.85 -8.04 -16.15
CA VAL A 136 16.92 -7.64 -15.08
C VAL A 136 17.71 -7.53 -13.78
N LEU A 137 17.51 -6.42 -13.08
CA LEU A 137 18.03 -6.18 -11.74
C LEU A 137 16.88 -6.00 -10.78
N VAL A 138 16.86 -6.80 -9.71
CA VAL A 138 15.89 -6.69 -8.62
C VAL A 138 16.60 -6.16 -7.39
N TYR A 139 16.03 -5.13 -6.78
CA TYR A 139 16.59 -4.50 -5.60
C TYR A 139 15.48 -4.18 -4.59
N ASP A 140 15.61 -4.71 -3.38
CA ASP A 140 14.65 -4.51 -2.30
C ASP A 140 15.28 -3.71 -1.16
N PHE A 141 14.53 -2.74 -0.61
CA PHE A 141 14.98 -1.95 0.54
C PHE A 141 13.80 -1.46 1.38
N TRP A 142 14.08 -1.06 2.62
CA TRP A 142 13.08 -0.48 3.52
C TRP A 142 13.15 1.05 3.48
N GLU A 143 12.01 1.67 3.19
CA GLU A 143 11.78 3.11 3.23
C GLU A 143 11.41 3.57 4.65
#